data_a5dc8c395b4ca1f516e835083bb01606
#
_entry.id   a5dc8c395b4ca1f516e835083bb01606
#
_cell.length_a   1.000
_cell.length_b   1.000
_cell.length_c   1.000
_cell.angle_alpha   90.00
_cell.angle_beta   90.00
_cell.angle_gamma   90.00
#
_symmetry.space_group_name_H-M   'P 1'
#
loop_
_entity.id
_entity.type
_entity.pdbx_description
1 polymer ?
#
loop_
_entity_poly.entity_id
_entity_poly.type
_entity_poly.pdbx_seq_one_letter_code
_entity_poly.pdbx_strand_id
1 'polypeptide(L)'
;MIEREAYLLAGPTASGKSSIAAQLAREMGAWVLSADSMLVYAGMDIGTAKPSREERAEFHMGGVDVVTPAEEFSSGAWLRAAYEWVKTVPAEVPIVIVGGTGLYYSALLRGLDRKWEKPAPEYPVIRIDRAIVRQRIADRLNDMFLEGLEEEKRLLHEKYPVWSRTASLAIGYREGDDRQKILTRTCQLAKRQDTWFRHQATPLYVEPTVAAVRACWQSKGPWKVQFAT
;
A
#
# COMPACT_ATOMS: atom_id res chain seq x y z
N MET A 1 -5.45 -2.86 22.38
CA MET A 1 -4.63 -3.74 21.51
C MET A 1 -5.49 -4.91 21.06
N ILE A 2 -5.52 -5.21 19.76
CA ILE A 2 -6.21 -6.38 19.18
C ILE A 2 -5.15 -7.18 18.44
N GLU A 3 -5.03 -8.48 18.73
CA GLU A 3 -4.21 -9.41 17.96
C GLU A 3 -5.09 -10.16 16.97
N ARG A 4 -4.68 -10.23 15.72
CA ARG A 4 -5.36 -10.97 14.65
C ARG A 4 -4.32 -11.70 13.80
N GLU A 5 -4.75 -12.75 13.15
CA GLU A 5 -4.00 -13.37 12.07
C GLU A 5 -4.30 -12.65 10.76
N ALA A 6 -3.27 -12.41 9.96
CA ALA A 6 -3.40 -11.76 8.67
C ALA A 6 -2.41 -12.33 7.65
N TYR A 7 -2.81 -12.32 6.38
CA TYR A 7 -1.96 -12.66 5.25
C TYR A 7 -1.27 -11.39 4.73
N LEU A 8 0.05 -11.39 4.73
CA LEU A 8 0.84 -10.22 4.36
C LEU A 8 1.35 -10.35 2.92
N LEU A 9 1.35 -9.24 2.18
CA LEU A 9 1.98 -9.16 0.86
C LEU A 9 2.58 -7.77 0.65
N ALA A 10 3.89 -7.68 0.69
CA ALA A 10 4.62 -6.44 0.43
C ALA A 10 5.30 -6.46 -0.94
N GLY A 11 5.74 -5.27 -1.36
CA GLY A 11 6.51 -5.13 -2.60
C GLY A 11 6.52 -3.70 -3.13
N PRO A 12 7.41 -3.40 -4.08
CA PRO A 12 7.48 -2.08 -4.67
C PRO A 12 6.23 -1.72 -5.48
N THR A 13 6.08 -0.43 -5.78
CA THR A 13 5.05 0.00 -6.73
C THR A 13 5.25 -0.68 -8.08
N ALA A 14 4.17 -0.90 -8.83
CA ALA A 14 4.15 -1.62 -10.11
C ALA A 14 4.62 -3.09 -10.08
N SER A 15 4.75 -3.70 -8.90
CA SER A 15 5.11 -5.13 -8.78
C SER A 15 3.96 -6.09 -9.08
N GLY A 16 2.71 -5.60 -9.15
CA GLY A 16 1.52 -6.45 -9.31
C GLY A 16 0.89 -6.93 -8.00
N LYS A 17 1.45 -6.52 -6.84
CA LYS A 17 0.97 -6.95 -5.52
C LYS A 17 -0.52 -6.75 -5.29
N SER A 18 -1.09 -5.62 -5.74
CA SER A 18 -2.50 -5.29 -5.50
C SER A 18 -3.44 -6.25 -6.24
N SER A 19 -3.15 -6.53 -7.51
CA SER A 19 -3.93 -7.49 -8.31
C SER A 19 -3.84 -8.91 -7.74
N ILE A 20 -2.64 -9.35 -7.33
CA ILE A 20 -2.44 -10.67 -6.70
C ILE A 20 -3.20 -10.76 -5.37
N ALA A 21 -3.09 -9.72 -4.53
CA ALA A 21 -3.79 -9.69 -3.25
C ALA A 21 -5.31 -9.67 -3.43
N ALA A 22 -5.83 -8.91 -4.41
CA ALA A 22 -7.25 -8.86 -4.73
C ALA A 22 -7.78 -10.23 -5.18
N GLN A 23 -7.06 -10.93 -6.05
CA GLN A 23 -7.46 -12.27 -6.48
C GLN A 23 -7.50 -13.25 -5.30
N LEU A 24 -6.44 -13.30 -4.48
CA LEU A 24 -6.38 -14.19 -3.32
C LEU A 24 -7.40 -13.83 -2.24
N ALA A 25 -7.62 -12.53 -2.00
CA ALA A 25 -8.65 -12.06 -1.07
C ALA A 25 -10.06 -12.50 -1.50
N ARG A 26 -10.37 -12.41 -2.80
CA ARG A 26 -11.64 -12.87 -3.36
C ARG A 26 -11.85 -14.36 -3.16
N GLU A 27 -10.82 -15.17 -3.44
CA GLU A 27 -10.86 -16.62 -3.25
C GLU A 27 -11.07 -17.03 -1.79
N MET A 28 -10.56 -16.22 -0.85
CA MET A 28 -10.64 -16.49 0.59
C MET A 28 -11.82 -15.83 1.28
N GLY A 29 -12.57 -14.97 0.60
CA GLY A 29 -13.57 -14.09 1.24
C GLY A 29 -12.95 -13.12 2.24
N ALA A 30 -11.72 -12.68 1.99
CA ALA A 30 -10.96 -11.86 2.93
C ALA A 30 -11.26 -10.37 2.78
N TRP A 31 -11.19 -9.65 3.89
CA TRP A 31 -11.13 -8.19 3.90
C TRP A 31 -9.69 -7.70 3.70
N VAL A 32 -9.53 -6.52 3.09
CA VAL A 32 -8.20 -6.03 2.71
C VAL A 32 -7.85 -4.75 3.47
N LEU A 33 -6.67 -4.72 4.07
CA LEU A 33 -6.08 -3.52 4.65
C LEU A 33 -4.95 -3.01 3.76
N SER A 34 -5.07 -1.76 3.30
CA SER A 34 -4.00 -1.12 2.54
C SER A 34 -2.86 -0.64 3.45
N ALA A 35 -1.64 -1.07 3.15
CA ALA A 35 -0.41 -0.57 3.74
C ALA A 35 0.34 0.36 2.76
N ASP A 36 -0.40 1.31 2.15
CA ASP A 36 0.13 2.33 1.25
C ASP A 36 -0.16 3.74 1.79
N SER A 37 0.89 4.56 1.92
CA SER A 37 0.80 5.89 2.53
C SER A 37 0.13 6.95 1.64
N MET A 38 -0.09 6.66 0.36
CA MET A 38 -0.75 7.60 -0.53
C MET A 38 -2.24 7.29 -0.72
N LEU A 39 -2.65 6.04 -0.56
CA LEU A 39 -4.06 5.64 -0.68
C LEU A 39 -4.94 6.18 0.45
N VAL A 40 -4.36 6.66 1.53
CA VAL A 40 -5.08 7.22 2.68
C VAL A 40 -5.76 8.56 2.37
N TYR A 41 -5.32 9.25 1.32
CA TYR A 41 -5.84 10.58 0.97
C TYR A 41 -7.07 10.49 0.07
N ALA A 42 -8.21 10.98 0.55
CA ALA A 42 -9.46 11.01 -0.21
C ALA A 42 -9.36 11.90 -1.45
N GLY A 43 -9.82 11.36 -2.58
CA GLY A 43 -9.84 12.05 -3.87
C GLY A 43 -8.53 12.00 -4.65
N MET A 44 -7.43 11.53 -4.06
CA MET A 44 -6.19 11.24 -4.77
C MET A 44 -6.27 9.81 -5.36
N ASP A 45 -7.07 9.63 -6.40
CA ASP A 45 -7.45 8.31 -6.89
C ASP A 45 -6.60 7.87 -8.09
N ILE A 46 -6.59 8.65 -9.17
CA ILE A 46 -5.86 8.32 -10.40
C ILE A 46 -4.35 8.34 -10.14
N GLY A 47 -3.81 9.44 -9.61
CA GLY A 47 -2.36 9.59 -9.43
C GLY A 47 -1.74 8.64 -8.42
N THR A 48 -2.52 8.02 -7.55
CA THR A 48 -2.06 6.99 -6.60
C THR A 48 -2.34 5.56 -7.08
N ALA A 49 -3.02 5.40 -8.22
CA ALA A 49 -3.53 4.12 -8.71
C ALA A 49 -4.40 3.42 -7.65
N LYS A 50 -5.29 4.17 -7.04
CA LYS A 50 -6.20 3.65 -6.01
C LYS A 50 -7.19 2.66 -6.63
N PRO A 51 -7.52 1.54 -5.96
CA PRO A 51 -8.57 0.63 -6.40
C PRO A 51 -9.89 1.36 -6.60
N SER A 52 -10.71 0.90 -7.54
CA SER A 52 -12.02 1.49 -7.82
C SER A 52 -12.93 1.47 -6.58
N ARG A 53 -14.00 2.26 -6.61
CA ARG A 53 -14.96 2.26 -5.48
C ARG A 53 -15.63 0.90 -5.30
N GLU A 54 -15.89 0.22 -6.41
CA GLU A 54 -16.47 -1.13 -6.46
C GLU A 54 -15.51 -2.15 -5.82
N GLU A 55 -14.22 -2.12 -6.18
CA GLU A 55 -13.20 -2.99 -5.58
C GLU A 55 -13.03 -2.71 -4.08
N ARG A 56 -13.03 -1.42 -3.69
CA ARG A 56 -12.93 -1.05 -2.26
C ARG A 56 -14.12 -1.55 -1.44
N ALA A 57 -15.32 -1.50 -2.02
CA ALA A 57 -16.54 -2.03 -1.39
C ALA A 57 -16.52 -3.56 -1.33
N GLU A 58 -16.15 -4.23 -2.43
CA GLU A 58 -16.04 -5.69 -2.51
C GLU A 58 -15.14 -6.27 -1.40
N PHE A 59 -13.98 -5.63 -1.17
CA PHE A 59 -13.01 -6.11 -0.18
C PHE A 59 -13.15 -5.46 1.21
N HIS A 60 -14.18 -4.66 1.45
CA HIS A 60 -14.32 -3.88 2.69
C HIS A 60 -13.00 -3.18 3.08
N MET A 61 -12.40 -2.49 2.12
CA MET A 61 -11.01 -2.07 2.17
C MET A 61 -10.75 -1.01 3.24
N GLY A 62 -9.87 -1.33 4.19
CA GLY A 62 -9.36 -0.40 5.18
C GLY A 62 -8.08 0.31 4.74
N GLY A 63 -7.75 1.44 5.39
CA GLY A 63 -6.54 2.22 5.10
C GLY A 63 -6.60 3.01 3.79
N VAL A 64 -7.80 3.28 3.28
CA VAL A 64 -8.07 4.04 2.06
C VAL A 64 -9.05 5.15 2.38
N ASP A 65 -8.88 6.34 1.78
CA ASP A 65 -9.75 7.52 1.99
C ASP A 65 -9.94 7.90 3.48
N VAL A 66 -8.89 7.79 4.27
CA VAL A 66 -8.93 8.00 5.73
C VAL A 66 -8.94 9.49 6.09
N VAL A 67 -8.22 10.30 5.31
CA VAL A 67 -8.04 11.75 5.53
C VAL A 67 -8.10 12.51 4.22
N THR A 68 -8.29 13.84 4.31
CA THR A 68 -8.17 14.73 3.16
C THR A 68 -6.71 15.12 2.89
N PRO A 69 -6.36 15.60 1.69
CA PRO A 69 -5.01 16.09 1.41
C PRO A 69 -4.54 17.24 2.30
N ALA A 70 -5.46 17.97 2.94
CA ALA A 70 -5.13 19.06 3.86
C ALA A 70 -4.68 18.59 5.25
N GLU A 71 -4.91 17.31 5.59
CA GLU A 71 -4.64 16.75 6.92
C GLU A 71 -3.31 16.01 6.96
N GLU A 72 -2.54 16.22 8.02
CA GLU A 72 -1.29 15.46 8.26
C GLU A 72 -1.61 14.01 8.63
N PHE A 73 -0.86 13.09 8.05
CA PHE A 73 -1.00 11.66 8.32
C PHE A 73 0.34 10.97 8.56
N SER A 74 0.43 10.21 9.62
CA SER A 74 1.64 9.53 10.08
C SER A 74 1.45 8.02 10.16
N SER A 75 2.53 7.26 10.34
CA SER A 75 2.44 5.81 10.61
C SER A 75 1.66 5.47 11.88
N GLY A 76 1.73 6.34 12.90
CA GLY A 76 0.90 6.20 14.10
C GLY A 76 -0.58 6.46 13.82
N ALA A 77 -0.89 7.45 12.99
CA ALA A 77 -2.27 7.70 12.55
C ALA A 77 -2.81 6.52 11.72
N TRP A 78 -1.98 5.95 10.85
CA TRP A 78 -2.35 4.77 10.08
C TRP A 78 -2.63 3.58 11.00
N LEU A 79 -1.80 3.33 12.01
CA LEU A 79 -2.00 2.22 12.93
C LEU A 79 -3.30 2.38 13.74
N ARG A 80 -3.64 3.61 14.16
CA ARG A 80 -4.94 3.89 14.80
C ARG A 80 -6.12 3.65 13.85
N ALA A 81 -6.02 4.11 12.60
CA ALA A 81 -7.04 3.86 11.58
C ALA A 81 -7.22 2.35 11.31
N ALA A 82 -6.11 1.62 11.22
CA ALA A 82 -6.12 0.17 11.08
C ALA A 82 -6.75 -0.53 12.31
N TYR A 83 -6.49 -0.02 13.51
CA TYR A 83 -7.11 -0.50 14.75
C TYR A 83 -8.64 -0.29 14.74
N GLU A 84 -9.12 0.88 14.34
CA GLU A 84 -10.57 1.13 14.24
C GLU A 84 -11.22 0.27 13.16
N TRP A 85 -10.55 0.10 12.02
CA TRP A 85 -11.04 -0.76 10.95
C TRP A 85 -11.09 -2.23 11.37
N VAL A 86 -10.08 -2.77 12.04
CA VAL A 86 -10.05 -4.20 12.42
C VAL A 86 -11.15 -4.56 13.41
N LYS A 87 -11.66 -3.61 14.18
CA LYS A 87 -12.82 -3.81 15.08
C LYS A 87 -14.11 -4.11 14.31
N THR A 88 -14.20 -3.69 13.06
CA THR A 88 -15.37 -3.95 12.19
C THR A 88 -15.28 -5.27 11.45
N VAL A 89 -14.08 -5.90 11.41
CA VAL A 89 -13.85 -7.17 10.71
C VAL A 89 -14.40 -8.32 11.56
N PRO A 90 -15.35 -9.12 11.07
CA PRO A 90 -15.84 -10.31 11.78
C PRO A 90 -14.69 -11.27 12.14
N ALA A 91 -14.82 -11.99 13.25
CA ALA A 91 -13.72 -12.81 13.79
C ALA A 91 -13.26 -13.91 12.83
N GLU A 92 -14.20 -14.47 12.09
CA GLU A 92 -14.01 -15.55 11.13
C GLU A 92 -13.50 -15.09 9.76
N VAL A 93 -13.55 -13.79 9.47
CA VAL A 93 -13.13 -13.25 8.17
C VAL A 93 -11.61 -13.10 8.11
N PRO A 94 -10.94 -13.72 7.11
CA PRO A 94 -9.52 -13.56 6.91
C PRO A 94 -9.15 -12.09 6.58
N ILE A 95 -7.97 -11.67 6.97
CA ILE A 95 -7.43 -10.34 6.67
C ILE A 95 -6.24 -10.48 5.73
N VAL A 96 -6.26 -9.71 4.64
CA VAL A 96 -5.10 -9.53 3.76
C VAL A 96 -4.55 -8.11 3.93
N ILE A 97 -3.26 -7.98 4.21
CA ILE A 97 -2.58 -6.68 4.32
C ILE A 97 -1.62 -6.53 3.15
N VAL A 98 -1.85 -5.54 2.31
CA VAL A 98 -1.09 -5.33 1.08
C VAL A 98 -0.61 -3.90 0.93
N GLY A 99 0.67 -3.70 0.57
CA GLY A 99 1.16 -2.35 0.31
C GLY A 99 2.66 -2.27 0.04
N GLY A 100 3.11 -1.04 -0.17
CA GLY A 100 4.52 -0.72 -0.45
C GLY A 100 5.18 0.15 0.62
N THR A 101 4.45 0.53 1.67
CA THR A 101 4.96 1.41 2.73
C THR A 101 5.56 0.58 3.87
N GLY A 102 6.86 0.32 3.79
CA GLY A 102 7.56 -0.52 4.75
C GLY A 102 7.42 -0.07 6.20
N LEU A 103 7.34 1.26 6.42
CA LEU A 103 7.13 1.81 7.77
C LEU A 103 5.78 1.35 8.39
N TYR A 104 4.74 1.11 7.58
CA TYR A 104 3.46 0.60 8.06
C TYR A 104 3.58 -0.87 8.50
N TYR A 105 4.30 -1.69 7.71
CA TYR A 105 4.62 -3.06 8.13
C TYR A 105 5.45 -3.08 9.43
N SER A 106 6.43 -2.18 9.54
CA SER A 106 7.21 -2.08 10.77
C SER A 106 6.35 -1.71 11.97
N ALA A 107 5.47 -0.71 11.83
CA ALA A 107 4.57 -0.28 12.90
C ALA A 107 3.62 -1.42 13.33
N LEU A 108 3.10 -2.19 12.38
CA LEU A 108 2.17 -3.29 12.63
C LEU A 108 2.84 -4.50 13.29
N LEU A 109 4.07 -4.83 12.88
CA LEU A 109 4.75 -6.05 13.30
C LEU A 109 5.65 -5.86 14.54
N ARG A 110 6.08 -4.63 14.82
CA ARG A 110 7.03 -4.28 15.88
C ARG A 110 6.51 -3.22 16.84
N GLY A 111 5.38 -2.59 16.55
CA GLY A 111 4.89 -1.41 17.27
C GLY A 111 5.58 -0.12 16.82
N LEU A 112 5.14 0.99 17.41
CA LEU A 112 5.70 2.33 17.13
C LEU A 112 7.00 2.60 17.92
N ASP A 113 7.21 1.89 19.00
CA ASP A 113 8.44 1.96 19.78
C ASP A 113 9.56 1.30 18.99
N ARG A 114 10.43 2.13 18.43
CA ARG A 114 11.54 1.76 17.55
C ARG A 114 12.65 0.93 18.22
N LYS A 115 12.36 0.20 19.26
CA LYS A 115 13.30 -0.76 19.82
C LYS A 115 13.36 -1.98 18.90
N TRP A 116 14.26 -1.91 17.94
CA TRP A 116 14.59 -2.93 16.92
C TRP A 116 15.20 -4.21 17.52
N GLU A 117 14.95 -4.48 18.79
CA GLU A 117 15.54 -5.59 19.54
C GLU A 117 15.02 -6.97 19.10
N LYS A 118 13.90 -7.02 18.37
CA LYS A 118 13.40 -8.28 17.80
C LYS A 118 13.59 -8.28 16.29
N PRO A 119 14.10 -9.38 15.72
CA PRO A 119 14.11 -9.52 14.26
C PRO A 119 12.68 -9.37 13.74
N ALA A 120 12.53 -8.70 12.59
CA ALA A 120 11.23 -8.67 11.94
C ALA A 120 10.81 -10.09 11.60
N PRO A 121 9.54 -10.46 11.78
CA PRO A 121 9.05 -11.71 11.25
C PRO A 121 9.26 -11.74 9.73
N GLU A 122 9.54 -12.93 9.21
CA GLU A 122 9.61 -13.14 7.77
C GLU A 122 8.21 -12.99 7.19
N TYR A 123 8.07 -12.24 6.08
CA TYR A 123 6.82 -12.14 5.33
C TYR A 123 7.08 -11.96 3.83
N PRO A 124 6.11 -12.34 2.95
CA PRO A 124 6.33 -12.30 1.51
C PRO A 124 6.49 -10.88 0.98
N VAL A 125 7.55 -10.72 0.20
CA VAL A 125 7.87 -9.50 -0.55
C VAL A 125 8.03 -9.86 -2.01
N ILE A 126 7.25 -9.25 -2.89
CA ILE A 126 7.37 -9.49 -4.32
C ILE A 126 8.73 -9.00 -4.82
N ARG A 127 9.44 -9.91 -5.48
CA ARG A 127 10.66 -9.60 -6.22
C ARG A 127 10.37 -9.63 -7.71
N ILE A 128 10.75 -8.55 -8.39
CA ILE A 128 10.52 -8.38 -9.82
C ILE A 128 11.71 -7.64 -10.45
N ASP A 129 11.99 -7.93 -11.71
CA ASP A 129 13.04 -7.26 -12.47
C ASP A 129 12.76 -5.76 -12.63
N ARG A 130 13.80 -4.94 -12.52
CA ARG A 130 13.71 -3.47 -12.57
C ARG A 130 13.29 -2.95 -13.94
N ALA A 131 13.66 -3.64 -15.02
CA ALA A 131 13.24 -3.23 -16.37
C ALA A 131 11.74 -3.45 -16.53
N ILE A 132 11.19 -4.56 -16.02
CA ILE A 132 9.75 -4.83 -16.01
C ILE A 132 9.01 -3.78 -15.16
N VAL A 133 9.52 -3.46 -13.97
CA VAL A 133 8.93 -2.41 -13.12
C VAL A 133 8.89 -1.06 -13.85
N ARG A 134 10.01 -0.67 -14.50
CA ARG A 134 10.08 0.59 -15.26
C ARG A 134 9.06 0.63 -16.39
N GLN A 135 8.92 -0.45 -17.15
CA GLN A 135 7.94 -0.54 -18.23
C GLN A 135 6.51 -0.39 -17.68
N ARG A 136 6.16 -1.16 -16.65
CA ARG A 136 4.84 -1.09 -16.03
C ARG A 136 4.52 0.29 -15.43
N ILE A 137 5.52 1.00 -14.91
CA ILE A 137 5.35 2.38 -14.44
C ILE A 137 5.05 3.31 -15.63
N ALA A 138 5.75 3.15 -16.76
CA ALA A 138 5.53 3.97 -17.94
C ALA A 138 4.14 3.74 -18.54
N ASP A 139 3.71 2.47 -18.67
CA ASP A 139 2.39 2.10 -19.18
C ASP A 139 1.29 2.69 -18.28
N ARG A 140 1.37 2.44 -16.97
CA ARG A 140 0.41 2.97 -15.99
C ARG A 140 0.36 4.50 -15.97
N LEU A 141 1.48 5.17 -16.17
CA LEU A 141 1.51 6.63 -16.24
C LEU A 141 0.75 7.15 -17.44
N ASN A 142 0.85 6.46 -18.60
CA ASN A 142 0.05 6.80 -19.77
C ASN A 142 -1.46 6.63 -19.48
N ASP A 143 -1.85 5.51 -18.84
CA ASP A 143 -3.23 5.26 -18.46
C ASP A 143 -3.75 6.37 -17.51
N MET A 144 -2.99 6.75 -16.49
CA MET A 144 -3.36 7.83 -15.57
C MET A 144 -3.65 9.17 -16.27
N PHE A 145 -2.86 9.53 -17.28
CA PHE A 145 -3.12 10.75 -18.06
C PHE A 145 -4.35 10.62 -18.94
N LEU A 146 -4.62 9.44 -19.50
CA LEU A 146 -5.83 9.16 -20.26
C LEU A 146 -7.09 9.16 -19.39
N GLU A 147 -6.97 8.70 -18.14
CA GLU A 147 -8.05 8.69 -17.16
C GLU A 147 -8.34 10.07 -16.55
N GLY A 148 -7.51 11.09 -16.80
CA GLY A 148 -7.75 12.46 -16.39
C GLY A 148 -7.00 12.91 -15.15
N LEU A 149 -5.76 12.43 -14.93
CA LEU A 149 -4.90 12.87 -13.83
C LEU A 149 -4.76 14.38 -13.70
N GLU A 150 -4.71 15.11 -14.84
CA GLU A 150 -4.59 16.57 -14.85
C GLU A 150 -5.83 17.24 -14.27
N GLU A 151 -7.00 16.72 -14.60
CA GLU A 151 -8.27 17.22 -14.06
C GLU A 151 -8.45 16.87 -12.58
N GLU A 152 -8.08 15.66 -12.17
CA GLU A 152 -8.06 15.28 -10.76
C GLU A 152 -7.20 16.24 -9.93
N LYS A 153 -6.00 16.57 -10.39
CA LYS A 153 -5.11 17.54 -9.73
C LYS A 153 -5.74 18.92 -9.62
N ARG A 154 -6.32 19.41 -10.71
CA ARG A 154 -6.96 20.72 -10.74
C ARG A 154 -8.10 20.80 -9.72
N LEU A 155 -9.01 19.84 -9.73
CA LEU A 155 -10.15 19.77 -8.80
C LEU A 155 -9.71 19.66 -7.33
N LEU A 156 -8.65 18.87 -7.06
CA LEU A 156 -8.12 18.72 -5.71
C LEU A 156 -7.49 20.01 -5.20
N HIS A 157 -6.76 20.75 -6.02
CA HIS A 157 -6.19 22.04 -5.64
C HIS A 157 -7.25 23.13 -5.44
N GLU A 158 -8.33 23.11 -6.21
CA GLU A 158 -9.48 24.00 -5.98
C GLU A 158 -10.17 23.69 -4.65
N LYS A 159 -10.38 22.40 -4.37
CA LYS A 159 -11.06 21.96 -3.15
C LYS A 159 -10.19 22.12 -1.90
N TYR A 160 -8.89 21.87 -2.02
CA TYR A 160 -7.90 21.93 -0.94
C TYR A 160 -6.73 22.82 -1.36
N PRO A 161 -6.80 24.15 -1.20
CA PRO A 161 -5.74 25.05 -1.64
C PRO A 161 -4.41 24.85 -0.90
N VAL A 162 -4.46 24.32 0.32
CA VAL A 162 -3.27 24.00 1.12
C VAL A 162 -3.27 22.51 1.44
N TRP A 163 -2.21 21.86 1.03
CA TRP A 163 -2.00 20.44 1.29
C TRP A 163 -1.06 20.23 2.47
N SER A 164 -1.26 19.15 3.20
CA SER A 164 -0.32 18.68 4.22
C SER A 164 1.04 18.38 3.62
N ARG A 165 2.06 18.42 4.47
CA ARG A 165 3.43 18.10 4.06
C ARG A 165 3.52 16.71 3.39
N THR A 166 2.82 15.72 3.93
CA THR A 166 2.88 14.35 3.42
C THR A 166 2.14 14.21 2.09
N ALA A 167 0.92 14.77 1.97
CA ALA A 167 0.15 14.76 0.73
C ALA A 167 0.89 15.51 -0.39
N SER A 168 1.52 16.65 -0.09
CA SER A 168 2.26 17.45 -1.07
C SER A 168 3.50 16.74 -1.64
N LEU A 169 3.93 15.62 -1.03
CA LEU A 169 5.04 14.80 -1.55
C LEU A 169 4.56 13.71 -2.52
N ALA A 170 3.26 13.56 -2.74
CA ALA A 170 2.71 12.54 -3.63
C ALA A 170 3.21 12.74 -5.06
N ILE A 171 3.80 11.67 -5.61
CA ILE A 171 4.30 11.66 -6.98
C ILE A 171 3.10 11.65 -7.93
N GLY A 172 3.19 12.46 -8.99
CA GLY A 172 2.08 12.69 -9.92
C GLY A 172 1.34 13.99 -9.66
N TYR A 173 1.33 14.47 -8.40
CA TYR A 173 0.65 15.73 -8.05
C TYR A 173 1.62 16.91 -7.94
N ARG A 174 2.79 16.72 -7.38
CA ARG A 174 3.77 17.79 -7.17
C ARG A 174 4.66 18.10 -8.39
N GLU A 175 4.70 17.24 -9.38
CA GLU A 175 5.53 17.39 -10.57
C GLU A 175 4.90 18.24 -11.67
N GLY A 176 3.66 18.71 -11.47
CA GLY A 176 2.86 19.26 -12.56
C GLY A 176 2.58 18.17 -13.61
N ASP A 177 2.64 18.53 -14.89
CA ASP A 177 2.37 17.62 -15.98
C ASP A 177 3.65 17.06 -16.63
N ASP A 178 4.78 17.18 -15.93
CA ASP A 178 6.08 16.66 -16.38
C ASP A 178 6.13 15.13 -16.25
N ARG A 179 5.65 14.45 -17.29
CA ARG A 179 5.59 12.98 -17.37
C ARG A 179 6.93 12.32 -17.14
N GLN A 180 8.01 12.89 -17.69
CA GLN A 180 9.35 12.30 -17.52
C GLN A 180 9.83 12.38 -16.08
N LYS A 181 9.49 13.45 -15.39
CA LYS A 181 9.82 13.63 -13.97
C LYS A 181 8.98 12.70 -13.07
N ILE A 182 7.70 12.54 -13.38
CA ILE A 182 6.82 11.59 -12.68
C ILE A 182 7.37 10.16 -12.85
N LEU A 183 7.67 9.74 -14.08
CA LEU A 183 8.27 8.43 -14.38
C LEU A 183 9.56 8.21 -13.58
N THR A 184 10.47 9.15 -13.64
CA THR A 184 11.77 9.06 -12.94
C THR A 184 11.59 8.92 -11.44
N ARG A 185 10.73 9.73 -10.82
CA ARG A 185 10.47 9.70 -9.38
C ARG A 185 9.73 8.46 -8.93
N THR A 186 8.82 7.93 -9.76
CA THR A 186 8.13 6.66 -9.47
C THR A 186 9.11 5.48 -9.52
N CYS A 187 10.03 5.46 -10.49
CA CYS A 187 11.11 4.47 -10.52
C CYS A 187 12.04 4.58 -9.29
N GLN A 188 12.35 5.81 -8.85
CA GLN A 188 13.11 6.03 -7.62
C GLN A 188 12.35 5.57 -6.38
N LEU A 189 11.02 5.75 -6.34
CA LEU A 189 10.17 5.22 -5.25
C LEU A 189 10.24 3.70 -5.21
N ALA A 190 10.06 3.02 -6.34
CA ALA A 190 10.15 1.56 -6.43
C ALA A 190 11.51 1.05 -5.91
N LYS A 191 12.62 1.72 -6.30
CA LYS A 191 13.97 1.40 -5.81
C LYS A 191 14.10 1.61 -4.29
N ARG A 192 13.55 2.70 -3.74
CA ARG A 192 13.57 2.95 -2.29
C ARG A 192 12.79 1.90 -1.52
N GLN A 193 11.62 1.49 -2.04
CA GLN A 193 10.80 0.43 -1.43
C GLN A 193 11.55 -0.92 -1.43
N ASP A 194 12.13 -1.32 -2.57
CA ASP A 194 12.96 -2.55 -2.66
C ASP A 194 14.14 -2.50 -1.68
N THR A 195 14.85 -1.37 -1.62
CA THR A 195 15.96 -1.17 -0.68
C THR A 195 15.49 -1.26 0.77
N TRP A 196 14.35 -0.66 1.10
CA TRP A 196 13.79 -0.69 2.44
C TRP A 196 13.47 -2.13 2.87
N PHE A 197 12.73 -2.88 2.05
CA PHE A 197 12.38 -4.27 2.35
C PHE A 197 13.61 -5.15 2.51
N ARG A 198 14.63 -4.96 1.70
CA ARG A 198 15.88 -5.73 1.78
C ARG A 198 16.68 -5.49 3.06
N HIS A 199 16.65 -4.27 3.60
CA HIS A 199 17.48 -3.90 4.76
C HIS A 199 16.73 -3.81 6.08
N GLN A 200 15.42 -3.58 6.05
CA GLN A 200 14.62 -3.31 7.23
C GLN A 200 13.58 -4.40 7.54
N ALA A 201 13.41 -5.35 6.64
CA ALA A 201 12.57 -6.52 6.80
C ALA A 201 13.40 -7.80 6.74
N THR A 202 12.77 -8.93 7.03
CA THR A 202 13.29 -10.26 6.70
C THR A 202 12.41 -10.81 5.56
N PRO A 203 12.72 -10.46 4.29
CA PRO A 203 11.80 -10.75 3.18
C PRO A 203 11.85 -12.22 2.79
N LEU A 204 10.68 -12.85 2.69
CA LEU A 204 10.49 -14.07 1.91
C LEU A 204 10.23 -13.62 0.47
N TYR A 205 11.25 -13.62 -0.35
CA TYR A 205 11.09 -13.19 -1.74
C TYR A 205 10.23 -14.18 -2.54
N VAL A 206 9.17 -13.65 -3.15
CA VAL A 206 8.23 -14.40 -3.98
C VAL A 206 8.15 -13.81 -5.39
N GLU A 207 7.94 -14.68 -6.36
CA GLU A 207 7.64 -14.31 -7.74
C GLU A 207 6.31 -13.54 -7.82
N PRO A 208 6.15 -12.59 -8.79
CA PRO A 208 4.93 -11.80 -8.95
C PRO A 208 3.78 -12.61 -9.59
N THR A 209 3.46 -13.76 -9.00
CA THR A 209 2.39 -14.66 -9.45
C THR A 209 1.50 -15.06 -8.28
N VAL A 210 0.21 -15.27 -8.57
CA VAL A 210 -0.76 -15.75 -7.58
C VAL A 210 -0.33 -17.09 -6.98
N ALA A 211 0.20 -18.00 -7.81
CA ALA A 211 0.65 -19.32 -7.38
C ALA A 211 1.79 -19.25 -6.35
N ALA A 212 2.81 -18.41 -6.60
CA ALA A 212 3.94 -18.25 -5.70
C ALA A 212 3.54 -17.62 -4.35
N VAL A 213 2.68 -16.59 -4.38
CA VAL A 213 2.19 -15.95 -3.15
C VAL A 213 1.30 -16.90 -2.36
N ARG A 214 0.40 -17.63 -3.03
CA ARG A 214 -0.45 -18.65 -2.41
C ARG A 214 0.37 -19.72 -1.71
N ALA A 215 1.38 -20.29 -2.39
CA ALA A 215 2.27 -21.29 -1.82
C ALA A 215 3.01 -20.77 -0.58
N CYS A 216 3.48 -19.52 -0.62
CA CYS A 216 4.09 -18.86 0.54
C CYS A 216 3.09 -18.72 1.70
N TRP A 217 1.87 -18.27 1.45
CA TRP A 217 0.84 -18.12 2.47
C TRP A 217 0.43 -19.45 3.09
N GLN A 218 0.31 -20.51 2.29
CA GLN A 218 0.00 -21.86 2.76
C GLN A 218 1.11 -22.47 3.62
N SER A 219 2.36 -22.14 3.33
CA SER A 219 3.52 -22.73 4.03
C SER A 219 4.00 -21.95 5.25
N LYS A 220 3.80 -20.63 5.28
CA LYS A 220 4.39 -19.71 6.25
C LYS A 220 3.39 -18.81 6.98
N GLY A 221 2.23 -18.55 6.40
CA GLY A 221 1.18 -17.72 6.98
C GLY A 221 0.09 -18.52 7.69
N PRO A 222 -0.92 -17.87 8.26
CA PRO A 222 -1.00 -16.42 8.45
C PRO A 222 -0.02 -15.91 9.52
N TRP A 223 0.20 -14.59 9.55
CA TRP A 223 1.06 -13.91 10.52
C TRP A 223 0.25 -13.27 11.64
N LYS A 224 0.72 -13.41 12.86
CA LYS A 224 0.15 -12.67 13.99
C LYS A 224 0.55 -11.20 13.91
N VAL A 225 -0.43 -10.32 13.88
CA VAL A 225 -0.25 -8.87 13.82
C VAL A 225 -0.98 -8.21 14.98
N GLN A 226 -0.40 -7.12 15.48
CA GLN A 226 -0.96 -6.39 16.62
C GLN A 226 -1.44 -5.01 16.16
N PHE A 227 -2.74 -4.77 16.29
CA PHE A 227 -3.34 -3.47 16.10
C PHE A 227 -3.39 -2.76 17.45
N ALA A 228 -2.72 -1.61 17.54
CA ALA A 228 -2.63 -0.81 18.76
C ALA A 228 -3.08 0.63 18.51
N THR A 229 -3.57 1.27 19.57
CA THR A 229 -3.92 2.71 19.58
C THR A 229 -2.69 3.56 19.84
#